data_f5951f8d9378ef2242b26af7712aa0d2
#
_entry.id   f5951f8d9378ef2242b26af7712aa0d2
#
_cell.length_a   1.000
_cell.length_b   1.000
_cell.length_c   1.000
_cell.angle_alpha   90.00
_cell.angle_beta   90.00
_cell.angle_gamma   90.00
#
_symmetry.space_group_name_H-M   'P 1'
#
loop_
_entity.id
_entity.type
_entity.pdbx_description
1 polymer ?
#
loop_
_entity_poly.entity_id
_entity_poly.type
_entity_poly.pdbx_seq_one_letter_code
_entity_poly.pdbx_strand_id
1 'polypeptide(L)'
;KNFRDFKNYLTNLKKNETVGMFCTGGIRCEKAANYLDNKGFKNVYMLKGGIINYFNKTKPSKSNWVGECFVFDNRVTIKKNTKTGNYSICNGCRMPINNNEKKSPKYKIGLSCPKCYDNLTKDQIERFTMRHQQIVTSKNKYKFRRSIDR
;
A
#
# COMPACT_ATOMS: atom_id res chain seq x y z
N LYS A 1 -5.97 -2.70 6.10
CA LYS A 1 -5.98 -1.80 7.26
C LYS A 1 -5.35 -0.48 6.83
N ASN A 2 -5.91 0.63 7.22
CA ASN A 2 -5.43 1.96 6.86
C ASN A 2 -4.93 2.71 8.11
N PHE A 3 -4.34 3.90 7.93
CA PHE A 3 -3.79 4.66 9.05
C PHE A 3 -4.83 5.09 10.09
N ARG A 4 -6.09 5.22 9.70
CA ARG A 4 -7.19 5.57 10.63
C ARG A 4 -7.45 4.47 11.66
N ASP A 5 -7.14 3.21 11.32
CA ASP A 5 -7.30 2.05 12.19
C ASP A 5 -6.18 1.96 13.26
N PHE A 6 -5.19 2.85 13.21
CA PHE A 6 -4.07 2.87 14.14
C PHE A 6 -4.53 3.00 15.60
N LYS A 7 -5.52 3.83 15.87
CA LYS A 7 -6.08 4.00 17.22
C LYS A 7 -6.59 2.69 17.81
N ASN A 8 -7.25 1.88 16.99
CA ASN A 8 -7.81 0.59 17.43
C ASN A 8 -6.71 -0.45 17.70
N TYR A 9 -5.57 -0.32 17.01
CA TYR A 9 -4.43 -1.21 17.26
C TYR A 9 -3.76 -0.96 18.61
N LEU A 10 -3.84 0.24 19.15
CA LEU A 10 -3.18 0.62 20.41
C LEU A 10 -3.74 -0.11 21.63
N THR A 11 -4.97 -0.60 21.58
CA THR A 11 -5.56 -1.39 22.68
C THR A 11 -4.78 -2.69 22.94
N ASN A 12 -3.99 -3.15 21.96
CA ASN A 12 -3.17 -4.35 22.07
C ASN A 12 -1.74 -4.08 22.58
N LEU A 13 -1.37 -2.82 22.83
CA LEU A 13 -0.04 -2.41 23.24
C LEU A 13 -0.03 -1.99 24.73
N LYS A 14 0.98 -2.41 25.45
CA LYS A 14 1.22 -1.95 26.83
C LYS A 14 2.07 -0.69 26.82
N LYS A 15 1.79 0.27 27.72
CA LYS A 15 2.46 1.57 27.74
C LYS A 15 3.96 1.53 28.00
N ASN A 16 4.44 0.47 28.63
CA ASN A 16 5.86 0.24 28.93
C ASN A 16 6.60 -0.54 27.84
N GLU A 17 5.89 -1.01 26.81
CA GLU A 17 6.52 -1.72 25.68
C GLU A 17 7.27 -0.75 24.78
N THR A 18 8.33 -1.24 24.15
CA THR A 18 9.04 -0.52 23.10
C THR A 18 8.29 -0.62 21.79
N VAL A 19 7.87 0.52 21.25
CA VAL A 19 7.13 0.61 19.99
C VAL A 19 8.05 1.15 18.91
N GLY A 20 8.45 0.30 17.97
CA GLY A 20 9.16 0.70 16.76
C GLY A 20 8.18 0.86 15.58
N MET A 21 8.24 1.97 14.85
CA MET A 21 7.34 2.21 13.73
C MET A 21 8.05 2.77 12.51
N PHE A 22 7.50 2.47 11.35
CA PHE A 22 7.92 3.08 10.09
C PHE A 22 6.73 3.28 9.14
N CYS A 23 6.91 4.16 8.18
CA CYS A 23 6.02 4.28 7.02
C CYS A 23 6.86 4.55 5.78
N THR A 24 6.25 4.91 4.67
CA THR A 24 6.96 5.16 3.40
C THR A 24 8.05 6.23 3.55
N GLY A 25 7.70 7.43 4.04
CA GLY A 25 8.60 8.58 4.15
C GLY A 25 8.76 9.18 5.56
N GLY A 26 8.12 8.63 6.60
CA GLY A 26 8.23 9.11 7.99
C GLY A 26 7.04 9.94 8.48
N ILE A 27 6.36 10.71 7.65
CA ILE A 27 5.33 11.71 8.02
C ILE A 27 4.18 11.12 8.88
N ARG A 28 3.69 9.92 8.54
CA ARG A 28 2.63 9.26 9.33
C ARG A 28 3.14 8.82 10.70
N CYS A 29 4.42 8.45 10.79
CA CYS A 29 5.03 8.04 12.04
C CYS A 29 5.14 9.21 13.02
N GLU A 30 5.45 10.42 12.56
CA GLU A 30 5.47 11.63 13.41
C GLU A 30 4.11 11.87 14.08
N LYS A 31 3.03 11.79 13.29
CA LYS A 31 1.67 11.90 13.84
C LYS A 31 1.33 10.78 14.81
N ALA A 32 1.75 9.55 14.49
CA ALA A 32 1.53 8.40 15.35
C ALA A 32 2.33 8.48 16.66
N ALA A 33 3.59 8.91 16.60
CA ALA A 33 4.45 9.09 17.77
C ALA A 33 3.90 10.13 18.73
N ASN A 34 3.52 11.31 18.22
CA ASN A 34 2.88 12.34 19.04
C ASN A 34 1.59 11.84 19.70
N TYR A 35 0.81 11.04 18.99
CA TYR A 35 -0.40 10.44 19.59
C TYR A 35 -0.08 9.43 20.68
N LEU A 36 0.96 8.58 20.50
CA LEU A 36 1.42 7.62 21.51
C LEU A 36 1.98 8.33 22.75
N ASP A 37 2.78 9.36 22.56
CA ASP A 37 3.34 10.17 23.65
C ASP A 37 2.23 10.78 24.51
N ASN A 38 1.22 11.40 23.89
CA ASN A 38 0.03 11.92 24.57
C ASN A 38 -0.80 10.84 25.29
N LYS A 39 -0.64 9.56 24.91
CA LYS A 39 -1.27 8.42 25.59
C LYS A 39 -0.38 7.79 26.67
N GLY A 40 0.80 8.36 26.91
CA GLY A 40 1.73 7.94 27.97
C GLY A 40 2.64 6.76 27.60
N PHE A 41 2.86 6.49 26.32
CA PHE A 41 3.89 5.55 25.87
C PHE A 41 5.27 6.21 25.95
N LYS A 42 6.21 5.60 26.67
CA LYS A 42 7.53 6.20 26.92
C LYS A 42 8.60 5.79 25.90
N ASN A 43 8.48 4.62 25.31
CA ASN A 43 9.51 4.01 24.46
C ASN A 43 9.05 3.94 23.02
N VAL A 44 8.95 5.09 22.33
CA VAL A 44 8.45 5.19 20.96
C VAL A 44 9.58 5.57 20.02
N TYR A 45 9.86 4.74 19.03
CA TYR A 45 10.91 4.93 18.05
C TYR A 45 10.37 4.98 16.63
N MET A 46 10.92 5.86 15.82
CA MET A 46 10.56 6.01 14.41
C MET A 46 11.77 5.80 13.52
N LEU A 47 11.55 5.08 12.42
CA LEU A 47 12.57 4.96 11.38
C LEU A 47 12.73 6.30 10.64
N LYS A 48 13.85 7.00 10.83
CA LYS A 48 14.11 8.32 10.28
C LYS A 48 14.03 8.30 8.75
N GLY A 49 13.13 9.11 8.19
CA GLY A 49 12.86 9.18 6.74
C GLY A 49 12.16 7.95 6.17
N GLY A 50 11.59 7.08 7.04
CA GLY A 50 10.82 5.91 6.66
C GLY A 50 11.61 4.81 5.95
N ILE A 51 10.87 3.85 5.37
CA ILE A 51 11.49 2.68 4.72
C ILE A 51 12.30 3.04 3.46
N ILE A 52 11.92 4.09 2.75
CA ILE A 52 12.66 4.53 1.56
C ILE A 52 14.07 4.97 1.96
N ASN A 53 14.20 5.80 3.00
CA ASN A 53 15.50 6.24 3.48
C ASN A 53 16.36 5.08 4.02
N TYR A 54 15.72 4.11 4.69
CA TYR A 54 16.40 2.89 5.13
C TYR A 54 17.00 2.12 3.96
N PHE A 55 16.23 1.88 2.90
CA PHE A 55 16.72 1.16 1.72
C PHE A 55 17.77 1.94 0.92
N ASN A 56 17.73 3.27 0.94
CA ASN A 56 18.73 4.10 0.28
C ASN A 56 20.08 4.08 1.04
N LYS A 57 20.03 4.09 2.37
CA LYS A 57 21.23 4.19 3.21
C LYS A 57 21.83 2.84 3.58
N THR A 58 21.03 1.76 3.56
CA THR A 58 21.50 0.44 3.97
C THR A 58 21.93 -0.39 2.78
N LYS A 59 23.19 -0.80 2.74
CA LYS A 59 23.67 -1.74 1.72
C LYS A 59 22.82 -3.02 1.75
N PRO A 60 22.43 -3.61 0.59
CA PRO A 60 21.56 -4.79 0.54
C PRO A 60 22.08 -5.97 1.36
N SER A 61 23.40 -6.17 1.41
CA SER A 61 24.05 -7.23 2.19
C SER A 61 23.95 -7.02 3.70
N LYS A 62 23.76 -5.78 4.15
CA LYS A 62 23.60 -5.42 5.58
C LYS A 62 22.15 -5.21 6.00
N SER A 63 21.22 -5.35 5.08
CA SER A 63 19.79 -5.14 5.36
C SER A 63 19.15 -6.40 5.92
N ASN A 64 18.57 -6.32 7.10
CA ASN A 64 17.77 -7.38 7.72
C ASN A 64 16.35 -7.48 7.16
N TRP A 65 15.97 -6.61 6.22
CA TRP A 65 14.66 -6.65 5.60
C TRP A 65 14.50 -7.88 4.70
N VAL A 66 13.38 -8.57 4.84
CA VAL A 66 13.02 -9.73 4.01
C VAL A 66 11.77 -9.43 3.20
N GLY A 67 11.78 -9.76 1.90
CA GLY A 67 10.64 -9.59 1.01
C GLY A 67 10.49 -8.16 0.48
N GLU A 68 9.25 -7.78 0.16
CA GLU A 68 8.87 -6.49 -0.40
C GLU A 68 8.12 -5.65 0.63
N CYS A 69 8.31 -4.34 0.59
CA CYS A 69 7.60 -3.41 1.45
C CYS A 69 6.53 -2.66 0.66
N PHE A 70 5.30 -2.64 1.17
CA PHE A 70 4.22 -1.82 0.60
C PHE A 70 4.52 -0.33 0.81
N VAL A 71 4.37 0.45 -0.27
CA VAL A 71 4.54 1.90 -0.27
C VAL A 71 3.30 2.58 -0.87
N PHE A 72 3.03 3.81 -0.43
CA PHE A 72 1.87 4.58 -0.90
C PHE A 72 2.23 5.48 -2.09
N ASP A 73 2.91 4.90 -3.08
CA ASP A 73 3.19 5.56 -4.34
C ASP A 73 2.89 4.62 -5.52
N ASN A 74 3.19 5.06 -6.75
CA ASN A 74 2.88 4.32 -7.97
C ASN A 74 3.61 2.97 -8.09
N ARG A 75 4.62 2.70 -7.27
CA ARG A 75 5.38 1.45 -7.27
C ARG A 75 4.65 0.30 -6.58
N VAL A 76 3.67 0.59 -5.73
CA VAL A 76 2.91 -0.35 -4.89
C VAL A 76 3.77 -1.05 -3.83
N THR A 77 4.85 -1.72 -4.23
CA THR A 77 5.85 -2.31 -3.36
C THR A 77 7.26 -1.98 -3.83
N ILE A 78 8.18 -1.96 -2.89
CA ILE A 78 9.61 -1.81 -3.15
C ILE A 78 10.41 -2.94 -2.49
N LYS A 79 11.51 -3.28 -3.12
CA LYS A 79 12.55 -4.18 -2.62
C LYS A 79 13.72 -3.38 -2.03
N LYS A 80 14.72 -4.10 -1.50
CA LYS A 80 16.04 -3.51 -1.19
C LYS A 80 16.54 -2.69 -2.38
N ASN A 81 17.25 -1.59 -2.12
CA ASN A 81 17.68 -0.60 -3.13
C ASN A 81 16.53 0.16 -3.81
N THR A 82 15.37 0.27 -3.17
CA THR A 82 14.20 0.98 -3.69
C THR A 82 13.70 0.53 -5.08
N LYS A 83 14.16 -0.62 -5.57
CA LYS A 83 13.65 -1.21 -6.81
C LYS A 83 12.17 -1.54 -6.68
N THR A 84 11.41 -1.28 -7.73
CA THR A 84 9.98 -1.64 -7.79
C THR A 84 9.79 -3.13 -7.57
N GLY A 85 8.82 -3.48 -6.77
CA GLY A 85 8.43 -4.85 -6.49
C GLY A 85 7.52 -5.46 -7.55
N ASN A 86 7.04 -6.67 -7.28
CA ASN A 86 6.25 -7.48 -8.23
C ASN A 86 4.74 -7.41 -7.95
N TYR A 87 4.32 -6.57 -7.00
CA TYR A 87 2.91 -6.42 -6.66
C TYR A 87 2.22 -5.35 -7.49
N SER A 88 0.94 -5.55 -7.73
CA SER A 88 0.03 -4.55 -8.29
C SER A 88 -1.06 -4.25 -7.27
N ILE A 89 -1.78 -3.15 -7.45
CA ILE A 89 -2.95 -2.82 -6.61
C ILE A 89 -4.21 -3.45 -7.21
N CYS A 90 -5.01 -4.10 -6.37
CA CYS A 90 -6.39 -4.41 -6.71
C CYS A 90 -7.21 -3.13 -6.81
N ASN A 91 -7.85 -2.88 -7.95
CA ASN A 91 -8.64 -1.67 -8.15
C ASN A 91 -9.96 -1.66 -7.35
N GLY A 92 -10.41 -2.81 -6.86
CA GLY A 92 -11.54 -2.90 -5.95
C GLY A 92 -11.16 -2.51 -4.52
N CYS A 93 -10.46 -3.37 -3.80
CA CYS A 93 -10.17 -3.19 -2.38
C CYS A 93 -8.86 -2.43 -2.06
N ARG A 94 -8.09 -2.04 -3.05
CA ARG A 94 -6.80 -1.35 -2.92
C ARG A 94 -5.69 -2.13 -2.21
N MET A 95 -5.88 -3.44 -2.00
CA MET A 95 -4.84 -4.30 -1.44
C MET A 95 -3.81 -4.70 -2.50
N PRO A 96 -2.54 -4.87 -2.12
CA PRO A 96 -1.52 -5.39 -3.01
C PRO A 96 -1.82 -6.84 -3.38
N ILE A 97 -1.62 -7.18 -4.64
CA ILE A 97 -1.81 -8.51 -5.22
C ILE A 97 -0.57 -8.91 -6.01
N ASN A 98 -0.16 -10.16 -5.87
CA ASN A 98 0.96 -10.74 -6.61
C ASN A 98 0.50 -11.46 -7.90
N ASN A 99 1.45 -11.94 -8.68
CA ASN A 99 1.16 -12.61 -9.95
C ASN A 99 0.40 -13.93 -9.78
N ASN A 100 0.58 -14.64 -8.66
CA ASN A 100 -0.16 -15.88 -8.40
C ASN A 100 -1.62 -15.59 -8.05
N GLU A 101 -1.87 -14.54 -7.25
CA GLU A 101 -3.22 -14.07 -6.94
C GLU A 101 -3.99 -13.62 -8.19
N LYS A 102 -3.30 -13.09 -9.20
CA LYS A 102 -3.90 -12.71 -10.50
C LYS A 102 -4.31 -13.90 -11.36
N LYS A 103 -3.77 -15.10 -11.13
CA LYS A 103 -4.19 -16.33 -11.82
C LYS A 103 -5.47 -16.93 -11.24
N SER A 104 -5.92 -16.46 -10.10
CA SER A 104 -7.14 -16.95 -9.44
C SER A 104 -8.40 -16.60 -10.25
N PRO A 105 -9.40 -17.49 -10.34
CA PRO A 105 -10.70 -17.19 -10.96
C PRO A 105 -11.44 -16.04 -10.26
N LYS A 106 -11.12 -15.74 -9.00
CA LYS A 106 -11.63 -14.60 -8.24
C LYS A 106 -10.99 -13.26 -8.63
N TYR A 107 -9.94 -13.28 -9.46
CA TYR A 107 -9.33 -12.04 -9.96
C TYR A 107 -10.04 -11.56 -11.22
N LYS A 108 -10.62 -10.38 -11.15
CA LYS A 108 -11.21 -9.68 -12.30
C LYS A 108 -10.60 -8.29 -12.39
N ILE A 109 -9.95 -8.01 -13.53
CA ILE A 109 -9.30 -6.71 -13.77
C ILE A 109 -10.30 -5.58 -13.53
N GLY A 110 -9.91 -4.60 -12.73
CA GLY A 110 -10.77 -3.45 -12.42
C GLY A 110 -11.76 -3.68 -11.28
N LEU A 111 -12.13 -4.93 -10.97
CA LEU A 111 -13.19 -5.28 -10.02
C LEU A 111 -12.68 -5.85 -8.71
N SER A 112 -12.04 -7.02 -8.76
CA SER A 112 -11.83 -7.86 -7.60
C SER A 112 -10.48 -8.58 -7.59
N CYS A 113 -10.11 -9.09 -6.43
CA CYS A 113 -9.03 -10.04 -6.23
C CYS A 113 -9.48 -11.11 -5.21
N PRO A 114 -8.71 -12.20 -5.00
CA PRO A 114 -9.07 -13.25 -4.05
C PRO A 114 -9.40 -12.75 -2.63
N LYS A 115 -8.84 -11.60 -2.24
CA LYS A 115 -9.05 -11.02 -0.89
C LYS A 115 -10.40 -10.31 -0.72
N CYS A 116 -11.00 -9.83 -1.80
CA CYS A 116 -12.24 -9.05 -1.71
C CYS A 116 -13.42 -9.65 -2.48
N TYR A 117 -13.19 -10.61 -3.34
CA TYR A 117 -14.22 -11.16 -4.23
C TYR A 117 -15.51 -11.57 -3.49
N ASP A 118 -15.38 -12.33 -2.41
CA ASP A 118 -16.52 -12.87 -1.66
C ASP A 118 -17.24 -11.82 -0.79
N ASN A 119 -16.62 -10.63 -0.61
CA ASN A 119 -17.14 -9.57 0.25
C ASN A 119 -17.68 -8.36 -0.54
N LEU A 120 -17.73 -8.46 -1.88
CA LEU A 120 -18.25 -7.36 -2.71
C LEU A 120 -19.77 -7.36 -2.74
N THR A 121 -20.37 -6.21 -2.47
CA THR A 121 -21.81 -5.99 -2.69
C THR A 121 -22.11 -5.77 -4.18
N LYS A 122 -23.38 -5.95 -4.57
CA LYS A 122 -23.84 -5.68 -5.94
C LYS A 122 -23.51 -4.26 -6.39
N ASP A 123 -23.79 -3.27 -5.54
CA ASP A 123 -23.49 -1.86 -5.80
C ASP A 123 -21.99 -1.58 -5.98
N GLN A 124 -21.14 -2.28 -5.22
CA GLN A 124 -19.69 -2.16 -5.39
C GLN A 124 -19.22 -2.75 -6.73
N ILE A 125 -19.77 -3.88 -7.13
CA ILE A 125 -19.46 -4.52 -8.42
C ILE A 125 -19.84 -3.57 -9.56
N GLU A 126 -21.03 -3.01 -9.54
CA GLU A 126 -21.51 -2.08 -10.56
C GLU A 126 -20.64 -0.84 -10.66
N ARG A 127 -20.38 -0.15 -9.54
CA ARG A 127 -19.51 1.04 -9.49
C ARG A 127 -18.08 0.75 -9.97
N PHE A 128 -17.52 -0.40 -9.62
CA PHE A 128 -16.16 -0.77 -10.04
C PHE A 128 -16.14 -1.10 -11.54
N THR A 129 -17.18 -1.74 -12.06
CA THR A 129 -17.34 -2.02 -13.49
C THR A 129 -17.41 -0.72 -14.30
N MET A 130 -18.28 0.21 -13.91
CA MET A 130 -18.40 1.51 -14.59
C MET A 130 -17.09 2.29 -14.57
N ARG A 131 -16.41 2.35 -13.41
CA ARG A 131 -15.10 3.00 -13.30
C ARG A 131 -14.06 2.34 -14.20
N HIS A 132 -14.03 1.02 -14.27
CA HIS A 132 -13.08 0.30 -15.14
C HIS A 132 -13.34 0.61 -16.61
N GLN A 133 -14.60 0.59 -17.04
CA GLN A 133 -15.00 0.94 -18.40
C GLN A 133 -14.57 2.38 -18.76
N GLN A 134 -14.78 3.35 -17.87
CA GLN A 134 -14.35 4.73 -18.07
C GLN A 134 -12.83 4.84 -18.25
N ILE A 135 -12.04 4.13 -17.45
CA ILE A 135 -10.58 4.12 -17.56
C ILE A 135 -10.14 3.52 -18.91
N VAL A 136 -10.74 2.42 -19.34
CA VAL A 136 -10.43 1.78 -20.62
C VAL A 136 -10.77 2.70 -21.78
N THR A 137 -11.96 3.31 -21.76
CA THR A 137 -12.43 4.23 -22.80
C THR A 137 -11.54 5.48 -22.87
N SER A 138 -11.16 6.06 -21.73
CA SER A 138 -10.29 7.25 -21.72
C SER A 138 -8.90 6.94 -22.26
N LYS A 139 -8.30 5.80 -21.91
CA LYS A 139 -7.00 5.37 -22.45
C LYS A 139 -7.03 5.21 -23.97
N ASN A 140 -8.11 4.67 -24.51
CA ASN A 140 -8.29 4.52 -25.94
C ASN A 140 -8.43 5.88 -26.65
N LYS A 141 -9.18 6.84 -26.08
CA LYS A 141 -9.26 8.23 -26.60
C LYS A 141 -7.89 8.92 -26.65
N TYR A 142 -7.06 8.77 -25.62
CA TYR A 142 -5.71 9.36 -25.60
C TYR A 142 -4.76 8.71 -26.61
N LYS A 143 -4.86 7.39 -26.83
CA LYS A 143 -4.09 6.71 -27.88
C LYS A 143 -4.47 7.22 -29.27
N PHE A 144 -5.75 7.40 -29.54
CA PHE A 144 -6.27 7.89 -30.81
C PHE A 144 -5.81 9.32 -31.11
N ARG A 145 -5.88 10.25 -30.14
CA ARG A 145 -5.37 11.62 -30.30
C ARG A 145 -3.88 11.68 -30.61
N ARG A 146 -3.05 10.88 -29.94
CA ARG A 146 -1.61 10.82 -30.24
C ARG A 146 -1.26 10.24 -31.61
N SER A 147 -2.15 9.51 -32.27
CA SER A 147 -1.95 9.01 -33.63
C SER A 147 -2.36 10.00 -34.73
N ILE A 148 -3.13 11.03 -34.39
CA ILE A 148 -3.56 12.09 -35.33
C ILE A 148 -2.53 13.25 -35.36
N ASP A 149 -1.80 13.47 -34.25
CA ASP A 149 -0.81 14.56 -34.13
C ASP A 149 0.59 14.16 -34.64
N ARG A 150 0.73 13.10 -35.41
CA ARG A 150 1.92 12.67 -36.16
C ARG A 150 1.61 12.65 -37.66
#